data_74f998ff4f28ff393542071577e4e065
#
_entry.id   74f998ff4f28ff393542071577e4e065
#
_cell.length_a   1.000
_cell.length_b   1.000
_cell.length_c   1.000
_cell.angle_alpha   90.00
_cell.angle_beta   90.00
_cell.angle_gamma   90.00
#
_symmetry.space_group_name_H-M   'P 1'
#
loop_
_entity.id
_entity.type
_entity.pdbx_description
1 polymer ?
#
loop_
_entity_poly.entity_id
_entity_poly.type
_entity_poly.pdbx_seq_one_letter_code
_entity_poly.pdbx_strand_id
1 'polypeptide(L)'
;MEKKNKTTMPKKYNRVNIAGLNIKRIRTTNFPNMSQNGLAAQLQLKGILITKNTIQRMEAGLCAINDIQLVAIAEVLHVTIAKLLDETSYQIKYPTEENPNKNVAE
;
A
#
# COMPACT_ATOMS: atom_id res chain seq x y z
N MET A 1 -17.32 20.03 7.72
CA MET A 1 -16.84 19.96 7.67
C MET A 1 -16.01 19.30 7.56
N GLU A 2 -15.78 19.10 7.52
CA GLU A 2 -15.06 18.68 7.43
C GLU A 2 -14.50 17.84 7.81
N LYS A 3 -14.72 17.61 8.21
CA LYS A 3 -14.27 17.08 8.68
C LYS A 3 -13.78 16.14 8.66
N LYS A 4 -13.74 15.71 8.46
CA LYS A 4 -13.28 14.97 8.40
C LYS A 4 -12.29 14.33 8.36
N ASN A 5 -11.94 14.13 8.22
CA ASN A 5 -11.05 13.60 8.14
C ASN A 5 -9.94 13.32 8.59
N LYS A 6 -9.77 13.21 8.62
CA LYS A 6 -8.90 13.31 9.60
C LYS A 6 -7.86 12.31 9.77
N THR A 7 -8.07 11.09 9.75
CA THR A 7 -7.08 10.02 9.87
C THR A 7 -6.68 9.50 8.51
N THR A 8 -7.15 10.12 7.48
CA THR A 8 -6.93 9.63 6.12
C THR A 8 -5.73 10.33 5.49
N MET A 9 -5.29 9.76 4.41
CA MET A 9 -4.27 10.38 3.56
C MET A 9 -4.79 11.68 2.99
N PRO A 10 -3.90 12.58 2.61
CA PRO A 10 -4.32 13.79 1.90
C PRO A 10 -5.16 13.44 0.68
N LYS A 11 -6.03 14.34 0.30
CA LYS A 11 -6.96 14.08 -0.80
C LYS A 11 -6.31 13.85 -2.14
N LYS A 12 -5.04 14.20 -2.29
CA LYS A 12 -4.37 13.93 -3.55
C LYS A 12 -4.22 12.45 -3.84
N TYR A 13 -4.45 11.60 -2.84
CA TYR A 13 -4.44 10.16 -3.05
C TYR A 13 -5.87 9.65 -2.99
N ASN A 14 -6.21 8.76 -3.89
CA ASN A 14 -7.50 8.09 -3.82
C ASN A 14 -7.43 6.78 -3.01
N ARG A 15 -6.34 6.61 -2.27
CA ARG A 15 -6.09 5.45 -1.42
C ARG A 15 -5.56 5.94 -0.08
N VAL A 16 -5.71 5.10 0.95
CA VAL A 16 -5.21 5.42 2.29
C VAL A 16 -3.76 4.94 2.46
N ASN A 17 -3.26 4.15 1.53
CA ASN A 17 -1.87 3.72 1.54
C ASN A 17 -1.35 3.67 0.11
N ILE A 18 -0.04 3.75 -0.03
CA ILE A 18 0.61 3.69 -1.35
C ILE A 18 1.02 2.25 -1.68
N ALA A 19 1.48 1.53 -0.67
CA ALA A 19 2.14 0.25 -0.90
C ALA A 19 1.21 -0.86 -1.34
N GLY A 20 -0.07 -0.76 -1.04
CA GLY A 20 -1.00 -1.88 -1.25
C GLY A 20 -1.08 -2.37 -2.68
N LEU A 21 -1.03 -1.46 -3.66
CA LEU A 21 -1.04 -1.87 -5.06
C LEU A 21 0.22 -2.64 -5.42
N ASN A 22 1.37 -2.18 -4.95
CA ASN A 22 2.62 -2.88 -5.20
C ASN A 22 2.65 -4.23 -4.49
N ILE A 23 2.12 -4.30 -3.27
CA ILE A 23 2.02 -5.56 -2.54
C ILE A 23 1.23 -6.56 -3.35
N LYS A 24 0.06 -6.16 -3.84
CA LYS A 24 -0.78 -7.06 -4.63
C LYS A 24 -0.07 -7.49 -5.90
N ARG A 25 0.53 -6.53 -6.62
CA ARG A 25 1.20 -6.83 -7.88
C ARG A 25 2.36 -7.80 -7.68
N ILE A 26 3.20 -7.52 -6.69
CA ILE A 26 4.37 -8.36 -6.42
C ILE A 26 3.91 -9.74 -5.96
N ARG A 27 2.94 -9.78 -5.05
CA ARG A 27 2.43 -11.06 -4.54
C ARG A 27 1.90 -11.93 -5.68
N THR A 28 1.06 -11.35 -6.53
CA THR A 28 0.42 -12.14 -7.60
C THR A 28 1.38 -12.46 -8.73
N THR A 29 2.38 -11.62 -8.96
CA THR A 29 3.31 -11.82 -10.07
C THR A 29 4.47 -12.73 -9.67
N ASN A 30 5.08 -12.48 -8.52
CA ASN A 30 6.28 -13.20 -8.12
C ASN A 30 6.00 -14.42 -7.25
N PHE A 31 4.83 -14.48 -6.67
CA PHE A 31 4.45 -15.57 -5.77
C PHE A 31 3.03 -16.03 -6.13
N PRO A 32 2.83 -16.59 -7.32
CA PRO A 32 1.47 -16.87 -7.81
C PRO A 32 0.68 -17.82 -6.93
N ASN A 33 1.36 -18.61 -6.11
CA ASN A 33 0.67 -19.53 -5.19
C ASN A 33 0.44 -18.93 -3.81
N MET A 34 0.88 -17.69 -3.59
CA MET A 34 0.69 -17.03 -2.30
C MET A 34 -0.59 -16.22 -2.33
N SER A 35 -1.63 -16.74 -1.70
CA SER A 35 -2.89 -16.01 -1.55
C SER A 35 -2.73 -14.91 -0.51
N GLN A 36 -3.76 -14.08 -0.37
CA GLN A 36 -3.81 -13.10 0.72
C GLN A 36 -3.72 -13.80 2.07
N ASN A 37 -4.37 -14.94 2.20
CA ASN A 37 -4.28 -15.71 3.44
C ASN A 37 -2.86 -16.25 3.64
N GLY A 38 -2.20 -16.65 2.55
CA GLY A 38 -0.82 -17.12 2.62
C GLY A 38 0.12 -16.02 3.08
N LEU A 39 -0.07 -14.80 2.57
CA LEU A 39 0.74 -13.68 3.02
C LEU A 39 0.50 -13.40 4.50
N ALA A 40 -0.76 -13.41 4.93
CA ALA A 40 -1.08 -13.22 6.34
C ALA A 40 -0.39 -14.27 7.21
N ALA A 41 -0.40 -15.53 6.78
CA ALA A 41 0.24 -16.61 7.51
C ALA A 41 1.75 -16.39 7.66
N GLN A 42 2.41 -15.95 6.58
CA GLN A 42 3.83 -15.65 6.64
C GLN A 42 4.14 -14.52 7.60
N LEU A 43 3.29 -13.49 7.60
CA LEU A 43 3.47 -12.37 8.52
C LEU A 43 3.25 -12.79 9.96
N GLN A 44 2.29 -13.68 10.20
CA GLN A 44 2.07 -14.20 11.56
C GLN A 44 3.29 -14.96 12.07
N LEU A 45 4.01 -15.66 11.20
CA LEU A 45 5.26 -16.32 11.59
C LEU A 45 6.32 -15.32 12.01
N LYS A 46 6.21 -14.09 11.56
CA LYS A 46 7.13 -13.01 11.97
C LYS A 46 6.61 -12.25 13.19
N GLY A 47 5.52 -12.71 13.77
CA GLY A 47 4.95 -12.05 14.94
C GLY A 47 4.02 -10.90 14.64
N ILE A 48 3.62 -10.73 13.38
CA ILE A 48 2.70 -9.65 12.99
C ILE A 48 1.28 -10.21 13.04
N LEU A 49 0.47 -9.65 13.94
CA LEU A 49 -0.90 -10.10 14.09
C LEU A 49 -1.76 -9.45 13.01
N ILE A 50 -1.96 -10.17 11.93
CA ILE A 50 -2.66 -9.64 10.77
C ILE A 50 -3.47 -10.77 10.16
N THR A 51 -4.63 -10.44 9.59
CA THR A 51 -5.52 -11.43 9.00
C THR A 51 -5.60 -11.22 7.50
N LYS A 52 -6.17 -12.23 6.83
CA LYS A 52 -6.46 -12.13 5.40
C LYS A 52 -7.28 -10.87 5.09
N ASN A 53 -8.27 -10.58 5.94
CA ASN A 53 -9.12 -9.40 5.70
C ASN A 53 -8.32 -8.11 5.73
N THR A 54 -7.35 -8.03 6.65
CA THR A 54 -6.49 -6.85 6.71
C THR A 54 -5.63 -6.74 5.45
N ILE A 55 -5.06 -7.86 4.99
CA ILE A 55 -4.29 -7.87 3.74
C ILE A 55 -5.17 -7.39 2.58
N GLN A 56 -6.38 -7.92 2.49
CA GLN A 56 -7.31 -7.53 1.45
C GLN A 56 -7.57 -6.03 1.46
N ARG A 57 -7.80 -5.47 2.65
CA ARG A 57 -8.05 -4.03 2.79
C ARG A 57 -6.80 -3.21 2.46
N MET A 58 -5.63 -3.68 2.84
CA MET A 58 -4.38 -3.02 2.47
C MET A 58 -4.22 -2.94 0.96
N GLU A 59 -4.41 -4.07 0.30
CA GLU A 59 -4.25 -4.13 -1.16
C GLU A 59 -5.29 -3.28 -1.87
N ALA A 60 -6.49 -3.17 -1.30
CA ALA A 60 -7.54 -2.33 -1.86
C ALA A 60 -7.38 -0.85 -1.53
N GLY A 61 -6.42 -0.50 -0.68
CA GLY A 61 -6.19 0.89 -0.31
C GLY A 61 -7.15 1.42 0.72
N LEU A 62 -7.80 0.54 1.49
CA LEU A 62 -8.85 0.91 2.41
C LEU A 62 -8.37 1.11 3.85
N CYS A 63 -7.14 0.73 4.15
CA CYS A 63 -6.58 0.95 5.49
C CYS A 63 -5.11 1.31 5.38
N ALA A 64 -4.61 1.93 6.44
CA ALA A 64 -3.19 2.31 6.50
C ALA A 64 -2.32 1.08 6.71
N ILE A 65 -1.07 1.20 6.30
CA ILE A 65 -0.03 0.20 6.55
C ILE A 65 1.02 0.90 7.38
N ASN A 66 1.26 0.39 8.59
CA ASN A 66 2.27 1.02 9.43
C ASN A 66 3.66 0.53 9.04
N ASP A 67 4.69 1.20 9.57
CA ASP A 67 6.06 0.92 9.15
C ASP A 67 6.52 -0.48 9.53
N ILE A 68 6.09 -0.99 10.68
CA ILE A 68 6.43 -2.34 11.11
C ILE A 68 5.84 -3.37 10.16
N GLN A 69 4.58 -3.17 9.78
CA GLN A 69 3.93 -4.04 8.81
C GLN A 69 4.63 -3.97 7.45
N LEU A 70 5.00 -2.76 7.05
CA LEU A 70 5.64 -2.55 5.76
C LEU A 70 6.98 -3.28 5.68
N VAL A 71 7.80 -3.18 6.73
CA VAL A 71 9.08 -3.88 6.77
C VAL A 71 8.88 -5.38 6.68
N ALA A 72 7.93 -5.91 7.45
CA ALA A 72 7.68 -7.36 7.46
C ALA A 72 7.19 -7.85 6.10
N ILE A 73 6.32 -7.07 5.46
CA ILE A 73 5.81 -7.44 4.13
C ILE A 73 6.93 -7.43 3.11
N ALA A 74 7.80 -6.43 3.17
CA ALA A 74 8.95 -6.36 2.26
C ALA A 74 9.82 -7.60 2.42
N GLU A 75 10.05 -8.04 3.66
CA GLU A 75 10.84 -9.23 3.91
C GLU A 75 10.20 -10.49 3.34
N VAL A 76 8.88 -10.65 3.55
CA VAL A 76 8.18 -11.82 3.03
C VAL A 76 8.23 -11.84 1.50
N LEU A 77 8.07 -10.69 0.87
CA LEU A 77 8.03 -10.61 -0.59
C LEU A 77 9.43 -10.47 -1.22
N HIS A 78 10.48 -10.43 -0.40
CA HIS A 78 11.87 -10.34 -0.87
C HIS A 78 12.11 -9.11 -1.73
N VAL A 79 11.57 -7.99 -1.30
CA VAL A 79 11.78 -6.71 -1.99
C VAL A 79 12.17 -5.66 -0.98
N THR A 80 12.66 -4.53 -1.48
CA THR A 80 12.97 -3.38 -0.62
C THR A 80 11.70 -2.62 -0.30
N ILE A 81 11.75 -1.85 0.77
CA ILE A 81 10.66 -0.96 1.12
C ILE A 81 10.44 0.06 0.01
N ALA A 82 11.53 0.55 -0.59
CA ALA A 82 11.44 1.48 -1.70
C ALA A 82 10.62 0.88 -2.85
N LYS A 83 10.77 -0.41 -3.10
CA LYS A 83 10.01 -1.09 -4.14
C LYS A 83 8.52 -1.10 -3.82
N LEU A 84 8.17 -1.28 -2.54
CA LEU A 84 6.77 -1.27 -2.14
C LEU A 84 6.15 0.13 -2.24
N LEU A 85 6.96 1.16 -2.14
CA LEU A 85 6.49 2.54 -2.18
C LEU A 85 6.67 3.19 -3.54
N ASP A 86 7.09 2.42 -4.54
CA ASP A 86 7.37 2.93 -5.87
C ASP A 86 6.05 3.26 -6.59
N GLU A 87 5.83 4.52 -6.87
CA GLU A 87 4.62 5.00 -7.55
C GLU A 87 4.75 4.91 -9.07
N THR A 88 5.93 4.63 -9.59
CA THR A 88 6.13 4.66 -11.02
C THR A 88 5.68 3.40 -11.73
N SER A 89 5.52 2.29 -10.99
CA SER A 89 5.11 1.03 -11.60
C SER A 89 3.61 0.99 -11.87
N TYR A 90 2.87 1.97 -11.43
CA TYR A 90 1.47 2.17 -11.75
C TYR A 90 1.20 3.65 -11.56
N GLN A 91 0.11 4.13 -12.08
CA GLN A 91 -0.16 5.56 -12.03
C GLN A 91 -1.17 5.85 -10.95
N ILE A 92 -0.66 6.27 -9.80
CA ILE A 92 -1.53 6.80 -8.76
C ILE A 92 -1.90 8.21 -9.17
N LYS A 93 -3.17 8.43 -9.36
CA LYS A 93 -3.65 9.75 -9.75
C LYS A 93 -3.87 10.58 -8.51
N TYR A 94 -3.40 11.79 -8.55
CA TYR A 94 -3.67 12.76 -7.51
C TYR A 94 -4.88 13.56 -7.95
N PRO A 95 -5.89 13.62 -7.14
CA PRO A 95 -7.17 14.19 -7.59
C PRO A 95 -7.07 15.62 -8.09
N THR A 96 -6.11 16.39 -7.62
CA THR A 96 -6.07 17.78 -7.97
C THR A 96 -4.86 18.20 -8.70
N GLU A 97 -4.13 17.58 -8.99
CA GLU A 97 -2.92 18.07 -9.37
C GLU A 97 -2.64 18.55 -10.41
N GLU A 98 -3.05 18.62 -10.27
CA GLU A 98 -2.85 19.10 -10.91
C GLU A 98 -2.23 19.91 -10.95
N ASN A 99 -2.07 20.02 -10.78
CA ASN A 99 -1.50 20.73 -10.82
C ASN A 99 -1.14 21.51 -11.05
N PRO A 100 -1.64 21.61 -10.87
CA PRO A 100 -1.29 22.79 -11.31
C PRO A 100 -0.02 23.34 -11.04
N ASN A 101 0.29 23.22 -10.34
CA ASN A 101 1.34 23.76 -10.16
C ASN A 101 2.36 23.30 -10.76
N LYS A 102 2.03 22.45 -11.09
CA LYS A 102 2.91 22.03 -11.69
C LYS A 102 3.43 22.75 -12.55
N ASN A 103 2.56 23.23 -12.69
CA ASN A 103 2.94 24.09 -13.40
C ASN A 103 3.55 25.05 -12.91
N VAL A 104 3.21 25.12 -12.16
CA VAL A 104 3.79 26.04 -11.76
C VAL A 104 5.10 26.01 -11.55
N ALA A 105 5.31 25.54 -11.43
CA ALA A 105 6.24 25.52 -11.38
C ALA A 105 6.94 25.71 -11.91
N GLU A 106 6.50 25.76 -12.06
CA GLU A 106 6.92 26.01 -12.49
C GLU A 106 7.32 26.39 -12.63
#